data_4d61fb57c580f95037b0ae26a860ec28
#
_entry.id   4d61fb57c580f95037b0ae26a860ec28
#
_cell.length_a   1.000
_cell.length_b   1.000
_cell.length_c   1.000
_cell.angle_alpha   90.00
_cell.angle_beta   90.00
_cell.angle_gamma   90.00
#
_symmetry.space_group_name_H-M   'P 1'
#
loop_
_entity.id
_entity.type
_entity.pdbx_description
1 polymer ?
#
loop_
_entity_poly.entity_id
_entity_poly.type
_entity_poly.pdbx_seq_one_letter_code
_entity_poly.pdbx_strand_id
1 'polypeptide(L)'
;MKHRLCLLLPFLLTGLCFADHAIKQHKPSRKQRLDESEWNKQISAATVMDSMNTSTNDQQIPPVLSVSNVSQMISDFGFNLYRKIANKHDDNIFFSPFSVSLGLSSLLLGTRGNTYDQLLHGLNYNRFKEQENPYLLPELLKTIKEKIAQNEELVLNIGSLSFLHETFSMKEEFINLTKTYFDMEYEFIDFHSSKAKNEINAHVEKLTKGLISNFYDFLDPQTKLLLLDYIFFKGKWQYPFNPALTEEDTFFIDKYNSVTVPMMYKSDKVASLLDKDLSCTVFKLPYRGNAHMLIIKPEKEGDFGILEDHLTKELIDSWLAKMQSRKTDIFFPKFKLDQKYKLKSSLNELGIKELFTGRANLTDLTEERNLLLTEVTQQAIIDVNERGTEAAAAAGAEIIAYSLPLTIRVNRPFLFLIYEEAFQSLLFIGRVTNPTKL
;
A
#
# COMPACT_ATOMS: atom_id res chain seq x y z
N MET A 1 -29.36 -19.04 70.87
CA MET A 1 -28.44 -18.99 72.06
C MET A 1 -27.34 -18.03 71.61
N LYS A 2 -27.40 -16.82 72.11
CA LYS A 2 -26.44 -16.20 73.06
C LYS A 2 -25.05 -15.96 72.43
N HIS A 3 -24.43 -14.78 72.38
CA HIS A 3 -24.52 -13.44 72.98
C HIS A 3 -23.44 -12.61 72.23
N ARG A 4 -23.65 -11.37 71.77
CA ARG A 4 -23.29 -10.09 72.43
C ARG A 4 -21.83 -10.01 72.85
N LEU A 5 -21.02 -9.00 72.52
CA LEU A 5 -21.18 -7.60 72.96
C LEU A 5 -20.12 -6.71 72.33
N CYS A 6 -20.49 -5.50 72.01
CA CYS A 6 -19.80 -4.20 71.87
C CYS A 6 -18.61 -3.96 72.82
N LEU A 7 -17.66 -3.06 72.39
CA LEU A 7 -17.41 -1.78 73.03
C LEU A 7 -16.13 -1.10 72.48
N LEU A 8 -16.29 0.08 71.84
CA LEU A 8 -15.76 1.39 72.23
C LEU A 8 -14.25 1.70 72.09
N LEU A 9 -14.04 2.73 71.29
CA LEU A 9 -12.89 3.64 71.19
C LEU A 9 -12.43 4.23 72.53
N PRO A 10 -11.20 4.86 72.67
CA PRO A 10 -10.92 6.15 72.05
C PRO A 10 -9.45 6.45 71.65
N PHE A 11 -9.33 7.43 70.76
CA PHE A 11 -8.30 8.47 70.56
C PHE A 11 -6.91 8.36 71.20
N LEU A 12 -5.86 8.55 70.41
CA LEU A 12 -4.90 9.67 70.61
C LEU A 12 -3.98 9.83 69.36
N LEU A 13 -3.80 11.11 69.01
CA LEU A 13 -2.92 11.70 68.04
C LEU A 13 -1.43 11.26 68.22
N THR A 14 -0.69 11.16 67.13
CA THR A 14 0.46 12.00 66.78
C THR A 14 1.20 11.46 65.58
N GLY A 15 1.63 12.36 64.69
CA GLY A 15 2.92 12.29 63.99
C GLY A 15 2.89 11.97 62.55
N LEU A 16 2.93 13.03 61.78
CA LEU A 16 3.39 13.18 60.39
C LEU A 16 4.48 12.17 59.94
N CYS A 17 4.26 11.53 58.77
CA CYS A 17 5.28 11.46 57.74
C CYS A 17 4.66 11.22 56.37
N PHE A 18 4.78 12.19 55.51
CA PHE A 18 4.45 12.12 54.08
C PHE A 18 5.34 11.10 53.39
N ALA A 19 4.78 10.17 52.67
CA ALA A 19 5.48 9.45 51.62
C ALA A 19 4.62 9.52 50.35
N ASP A 20 5.01 10.49 49.52
CA ASP A 20 4.58 10.65 48.13
C ASP A 20 4.87 9.36 47.35
N HIS A 21 3.83 8.65 46.93
CA HIS A 21 3.91 7.68 45.85
C HIS A 21 3.67 8.40 44.53
N ALA A 22 4.73 9.01 44.02
CA ALA A 22 4.77 9.58 42.68
C ALA A 22 4.64 8.46 41.65
N ILE A 23 3.51 8.47 40.94
CA ILE A 23 3.34 7.74 39.70
C ILE A 23 4.42 8.24 38.71
N LYS A 24 5.41 7.40 38.45
CA LYS A 24 6.42 7.65 37.42
C LYS A 24 5.74 7.58 36.05
N GLN A 25 5.37 8.72 35.53
CA GLN A 25 5.17 8.89 34.08
C GLN A 25 6.52 8.65 33.42
N HIS A 26 6.60 7.63 32.58
CA HIS A 26 7.74 7.37 31.73
C HIS A 26 7.81 8.49 30.68
N LYS A 27 8.70 9.45 30.89
CA LYS A 27 9.12 10.40 29.83
C LYS A 27 10.05 9.64 28.88
N PRO A 28 9.88 9.73 27.56
CA PRO A 28 10.82 9.12 26.61
C PRO A 28 12.24 9.69 26.81
N SER A 29 13.22 8.82 26.62
CA SER A 29 14.63 9.14 26.88
C SER A 29 15.15 10.28 25.97
N ARG A 30 16.08 11.06 26.47
CA ARG A 30 16.68 12.22 25.79
C ARG A 30 17.32 11.89 24.43
N LYS A 31 17.66 10.63 24.16
CA LYS A 31 18.20 10.15 22.87
C LYS A 31 17.17 10.15 21.73
N GLN A 32 15.91 9.79 22.00
CA GLN A 32 14.86 9.84 20.98
C GLN A 32 14.47 11.26 20.56
N ARG A 33 14.60 12.26 21.46
CA ARG A 33 14.33 13.68 21.14
C ARG A 33 15.41 14.34 20.29
N LEU A 34 16.66 13.87 20.34
CA LEU A 34 17.76 14.44 19.54
C LEU A 34 17.64 14.05 18.06
N ASP A 35 17.12 12.87 17.78
CA ASP A 35 16.94 12.34 16.41
C ASP A 35 15.85 13.11 15.63
N GLU A 36 14.71 13.38 16.27
CA GLU A 36 13.65 14.20 15.68
C GLU A 36 14.05 15.67 15.44
N SER A 37 14.91 16.23 16.31
CA SER A 37 15.35 17.62 16.18
C SER A 37 16.42 17.80 15.10
N GLU A 38 17.28 16.83 14.86
CA GLU A 38 18.26 16.83 13.77
C GLU A 38 17.57 16.62 12.42
N TRP A 39 16.57 15.75 12.37
CA TRP A 39 15.74 15.53 11.19
C TRP A 39 14.99 16.79 10.77
N ASN A 40 14.33 17.47 11.70
CA ASN A 40 13.64 18.73 11.43
C ASN A 40 14.60 19.89 11.06
N LYS A 41 15.85 19.87 11.54
CA LYS A 41 16.89 20.82 11.11
C LYS A 41 17.37 20.57 9.68
N GLN A 42 17.48 19.32 9.26
CA GLN A 42 17.84 19.00 7.87
C GLN A 42 16.72 19.38 6.89
N ILE A 43 15.44 19.18 7.25
CA ILE A 43 14.31 19.64 6.44
C ILE A 43 14.24 21.17 6.40
N SER A 44 14.44 21.86 7.53
CA SER A 44 14.42 23.33 7.56
C SER A 44 15.63 23.95 6.83
N ALA A 45 16.77 23.31 6.83
CA ALA A 45 17.95 23.76 6.07
C ALA A 45 17.72 23.63 4.55
N ALA A 46 17.04 22.57 4.10
CA ALA A 46 16.65 22.41 2.70
C ALA A 46 15.61 23.45 2.25
N THR A 47 14.69 23.85 3.14
CA THR A 47 13.63 24.84 2.84
C THR A 47 14.13 26.28 2.87
N VAL A 48 15.18 26.58 3.64
CA VAL A 48 15.78 27.95 3.75
C VAL A 48 16.73 28.24 2.59
N MET A 49 17.28 27.24 1.89
CA MET A 49 18.10 27.46 0.69
C MET A 49 17.30 27.88 -0.54
N ASP A 50 15.98 27.69 -0.53
CA ASP A 50 15.11 28.03 -1.68
C ASP A 50 14.69 29.52 -1.73
N SER A 51 15.06 30.34 -0.72
CA SER A 51 14.63 31.74 -0.62
C SER A 51 15.72 32.80 -0.84
N MET A 52 16.97 32.41 -1.15
CA MET A 52 18.05 33.35 -1.45
C MET A 52 18.83 32.93 -2.68
N ASN A 53 18.32 33.22 -3.86
CA ASN A 53 19.16 33.49 -5.04
C ASN A 53 18.39 34.21 -6.13
N THR A 54 18.50 35.52 -6.18
CA THR A 54 18.27 36.30 -7.39
C THR A 54 19.62 36.63 -8.00
N SER A 55 19.78 36.32 -9.29
CA SER A 55 20.79 36.72 -10.26
C SER A 55 22.19 36.09 -10.15
N THR A 56 22.43 35.11 -11.01
CA THR A 56 23.57 35.05 -11.97
C THR A 56 23.47 33.73 -12.77
N ASN A 57 23.96 33.68 -14.00
CA ASN A 57 24.07 32.53 -14.90
C ASN A 57 24.55 31.26 -14.19
N ASP A 58 23.65 30.48 -13.62
CA ASP A 58 23.94 29.19 -13.03
C ASP A 58 23.33 28.08 -13.91
N GLN A 59 24.14 27.15 -14.31
CA GLN A 59 23.70 25.81 -14.67
C GLN A 59 22.81 25.33 -13.50
N GLN A 60 21.49 25.29 -13.71
CA GLN A 60 20.56 24.86 -12.68
C GLN A 60 20.89 23.40 -12.31
N ILE A 61 21.53 23.22 -11.16
CA ILE A 61 21.69 21.91 -10.55
C ILE A 61 20.26 21.35 -10.37
N PRO A 62 19.93 20.20 -10.97
CA PRO A 62 18.59 19.66 -10.84
C PRO A 62 18.25 19.46 -9.36
N PRO A 63 17.04 19.80 -8.90
CA PRO A 63 16.67 19.66 -7.50
C PRO A 63 16.86 18.21 -7.05
N VAL A 64 17.50 18.03 -5.90
CA VAL A 64 17.70 16.71 -5.30
C VAL A 64 16.35 16.08 -5.02
N LEU A 65 16.11 14.92 -5.63
CA LEU A 65 14.86 14.19 -5.46
C LEU A 65 14.81 13.50 -4.08
N SER A 66 13.64 13.52 -3.48
CA SER A 66 13.39 12.99 -2.13
C SER A 66 12.45 11.79 -2.15
N VAL A 67 12.30 11.12 -1.00
CA VAL A 67 11.31 10.06 -0.78
C VAL A 67 9.90 10.51 -1.15
N SER A 68 9.50 11.74 -0.81
CA SER A 68 8.17 12.29 -1.16
C SER A 68 7.98 12.40 -2.67
N ASN A 69 9.00 12.80 -3.42
CA ASN A 69 8.92 12.83 -4.89
C ASN A 69 8.73 11.43 -5.48
N VAL A 70 9.44 10.42 -4.95
CA VAL A 70 9.28 9.02 -5.39
C VAL A 70 7.87 8.51 -5.07
N SER A 71 7.37 8.78 -3.87
CA SER A 71 6.01 8.39 -3.46
C SER A 71 4.93 9.01 -4.35
N GLN A 72 5.10 10.27 -4.76
CA GLN A 72 4.22 10.92 -5.73
C GLN A 72 4.28 10.21 -7.09
N MET A 73 5.48 9.95 -7.61
CA MET A 73 5.67 9.27 -8.90
C MET A 73 5.06 7.87 -8.90
N ILE A 74 5.20 7.11 -7.80
CA ILE A 74 4.55 5.80 -7.63
C ILE A 74 3.02 5.93 -7.64
N SER A 75 2.48 6.96 -7.00
CA SER A 75 1.04 7.21 -6.98
C SER A 75 0.50 7.51 -8.39
N ASP A 76 1.19 8.37 -9.13
CA ASP A 76 0.83 8.75 -10.51
C ASP A 76 0.91 7.53 -11.45
N PHE A 77 1.98 6.74 -11.35
CA PHE A 77 2.10 5.46 -12.05
C PHE A 77 0.93 4.53 -11.67
N GLY A 78 0.63 4.44 -10.38
CA GLY A 78 -0.44 3.61 -9.84
C GLY A 78 -1.81 3.94 -10.43
N PHE A 79 -2.17 5.22 -10.47
CA PHE A 79 -3.44 5.66 -11.06
C PHE A 79 -3.47 5.44 -12.58
N ASN A 80 -2.35 5.65 -13.27
CA ASN A 80 -2.24 5.37 -14.70
C ASN A 80 -2.40 3.87 -14.99
N LEU A 81 -1.74 3.01 -14.22
CA LEU A 81 -1.87 1.54 -14.34
C LEU A 81 -3.28 1.08 -13.99
N TYR A 82 -3.88 1.65 -12.92
CA TYR A 82 -5.24 1.36 -12.52
C TYR A 82 -6.23 1.55 -13.67
N ARG A 83 -6.19 2.70 -14.35
CA ARG A 83 -7.06 2.97 -15.50
C ARG A 83 -6.87 1.97 -16.64
N LYS A 84 -5.62 1.50 -16.87
CA LYS A 84 -5.37 0.45 -17.89
C LYS A 84 -5.90 -0.92 -17.49
N ILE A 85 -5.91 -1.23 -16.19
CA ILE A 85 -6.52 -2.46 -15.68
C ILE A 85 -8.05 -2.33 -15.69
N ALA A 86 -8.60 -1.23 -15.18
CA ALA A 86 -10.04 -0.98 -15.08
C ALA A 86 -10.74 -1.02 -16.45
N ASN A 87 -10.09 -0.53 -17.50
CA ASN A 87 -10.61 -0.60 -18.87
C ASN A 87 -10.72 -2.03 -19.43
N LYS A 88 -10.16 -3.03 -18.77
CA LYS A 88 -10.16 -4.42 -19.21
C LYS A 88 -10.97 -5.34 -18.27
N HIS A 89 -11.33 -4.85 -17.12
CA HIS A 89 -11.99 -5.62 -16.06
C HIS A 89 -13.17 -4.84 -15.49
N ASP A 90 -14.36 -5.44 -15.52
CA ASP A 90 -15.57 -4.87 -14.91
C ASP A 90 -15.78 -5.35 -13.47
N ASP A 91 -15.10 -6.43 -13.07
CA ASP A 91 -15.16 -7.04 -11.73
C ASP A 91 -14.32 -6.27 -10.69
N ASN A 92 -14.17 -6.89 -9.50
CA ASN A 92 -13.29 -6.39 -8.45
C ASN A 92 -11.87 -6.17 -8.97
N ILE A 93 -11.21 -5.12 -8.47
CA ILE A 93 -9.80 -4.83 -8.74
C ILE A 93 -9.07 -4.68 -7.42
N PHE A 94 -7.89 -5.25 -7.33
CA PHE A 94 -6.98 -5.03 -6.22
C PHE A 94 -5.54 -5.30 -6.63
N PHE A 95 -4.69 -4.30 -6.58
CA PHE A 95 -3.27 -4.45 -6.87
C PHE A 95 -2.43 -3.41 -6.10
N SER A 96 -1.12 -3.60 -6.08
CA SER A 96 -0.18 -2.71 -5.43
C SER A 96 0.70 -1.97 -6.45
N PRO A 97 0.49 -0.68 -6.65
CA PRO A 97 1.40 0.14 -7.46
C PRO A 97 2.82 0.13 -6.92
N PHE A 98 2.96 0.16 -5.58
CA PHE A 98 4.25 0.16 -4.91
C PHE A 98 5.07 -1.10 -5.24
N SER A 99 4.46 -2.30 -5.12
CA SER A 99 5.14 -3.55 -5.42
C SER A 99 5.53 -3.64 -6.90
N VAL A 100 4.63 -3.31 -7.83
CA VAL A 100 4.95 -3.30 -9.28
C VAL A 100 6.08 -2.33 -9.59
N SER A 101 6.07 -1.14 -8.96
CA SER A 101 7.15 -0.16 -9.13
C SER A 101 8.49 -0.70 -8.65
N LEU A 102 8.53 -1.39 -7.50
CA LEU A 102 9.75 -2.02 -6.98
C LEU A 102 10.29 -3.08 -7.94
N GLY A 103 9.45 -4.02 -8.38
CA GLY A 103 9.84 -5.08 -9.29
C GLY A 103 10.37 -4.55 -10.62
N LEU A 104 9.66 -3.61 -11.25
CA LEU A 104 10.11 -2.99 -12.50
C LEU A 104 11.35 -2.10 -12.32
N SER A 105 11.49 -1.43 -11.17
CA SER A 105 12.67 -0.62 -10.87
C SER A 105 13.94 -1.45 -10.71
N SER A 106 13.82 -2.72 -10.27
CA SER A 106 14.97 -3.62 -10.23
C SER A 106 15.55 -3.87 -11.63
N LEU A 107 14.68 -3.91 -12.66
CA LEU A 107 15.11 -4.11 -14.06
C LEU A 107 15.80 -2.87 -14.64
N LEU A 108 15.58 -1.65 -14.09
CA LEU A 108 16.31 -0.46 -14.53
C LEU A 108 17.81 -0.63 -14.39
N LEU A 109 18.28 -1.34 -13.35
CA LEU A 109 19.69 -1.60 -13.12
C LEU A 109 20.32 -2.53 -14.18
N GLY A 110 19.49 -3.27 -14.92
CA GLY A 110 19.92 -4.20 -15.98
C GLY A 110 19.69 -3.69 -17.40
N THR A 111 19.06 -2.51 -17.56
CA THR A 111 18.64 -1.98 -18.87
C THR A 111 19.47 -0.79 -19.29
N ARG A 112 19.56 -0.58 -20.64
CA ARG A 112 20.20 0.59 -21.25
C ARG A 112 19.41 1.13 -22.43
N GLY A 113 19.79 2.36 -22.83
CA GLY A 113 19.27 3.01 -24.04
C GLY A 113 17.76 3.17 -23.99
N ASN A 114 17.09 2.92 -25.12
CA ASN A 114 15.65 3.11 -25.26
C ASN A 114 14.81 2.22 -24.33
N THR A 115 15.28 1.03 -23.99
CA THR A 115 14.62 0.14 -23.01
C THR A 115 14.59 0.77 -21.61
N TYR A 116 15.73 1.35 -21.18
CA TYR A 116 15.82 2.10 -19.93
C TYR A 116 14.93 3.35 -19.95
N ASP A 117 14.98 4.12 -21.04
CA ASP A 117 14.17 5.34 -21.19
C ASP A 117 12.67 5.05 -21.13
N GLN A 118 12.22 3.96 -21.77
CA GLN A 118 10.83 3.54 -21.71
C GLN A 118 10.39 3.10 -20.30
N LEU A 119 11.26 2.43 -19.55
CA LEU A 119 10.99 2.07 -18.16
C LEU A 119 10.88 3.30 -17.27
N LEU A 120 11.84 4.24 -17.35
CA LEU A 120 11.78 5.50 -16.61
C LEU A 120 10.50 6.29 -16.92
N HIS A 121 10.15 6.40 -18.21
CA HIS A 121 8.95 7.11 -18.63
C HIS A 121 7.68 6.42 -18.15
N GLY A 122 7.56 5.13 -18.36
CA GLY A 122 6.37 4.34 -17.99
C GLY A 122 6.14 4.27 -16.49
N LEU A 123 7.20 4.30 -15.69
CA LEU A 123 7.16 4.37 -14.23
C LEU A 123 7.05 5.80 -13.67
N ASN A 124 6.99 6.80 -14.55
CA ASN A 124 6.95 8.22 -14.19
C ASN A 124 8.24 8.75 -13.52
N TYR A 125 9.38 8.10 -13.73
CA TYR A 125 10.67 8.42 -13.10
C TYR A 125 11.58 9.32 -13.96
N ASN A 126 11.08 10.03 -14.96
CA ASN A 126 11.86 10.82 -15.93
C ASN A 126 12.86 11.78 -15.27
N ARG A 127 12.51 12.36 -14.11
CA ARG A 127 13.37 13.30 -13.39
C ARG A 127 14.66 12.67 -12.85
N PHE A 128 14.74 11.32 -12.77
CA PHE A 128 15.95 10.62 -12.36
C PHE A 128 16.98 10.50 -13.48
N LYS A 129 16.60 10.71 -14.74
CA LYS A 129 17.52 10.69 -15.88
C LYS A 129 18.61 11.78 -15.78
N GLU A 130 18.29 12.90 -15.13
CA GLU A 130 19.17 14.07 -15.00
C GLU A 130 19.98 14.06 -13.68
N GLN A 131 19.82 13.02 -12.85
CA GLN A 131 20.55 12.92 -11.58
C GLN A 131 21.94 12.32 -11.81
N GLU A 132 22.95 12.89 -11.16
CA GLU A 132 24.34 12.43 -11.24
C GLU A 132 24.54 11.05 -10.58
N ASN A 133 23.80 10.77 -9.49
CA ASN A 133 23.85 9.47 -8.80
C ASN A 133 22.88 8.47 -9.43
N PRO A 134 23.34 7.45 -10.16
CA PRO A 134 22.48 6.44 -10.77
C PRO A 134 21.77 5.54 -9.74
N TYR A 135 22.27 5.50 -8.51
CA TYR A 135 21.69 4.71 -7.43
C TYR A 135 20.70 5.49 -6.54
N LEU A 136 20.48 6.78 -6.80
CA LEU A 136 19.57 7.61 -5.98
C LEU A 136 18.15 7.03 -5.95
N LEU A 137 17.60 6.62 -7.09
CA LEU A 137 16.26 6.01 -7.14
C LEU A 137 16.20 4.68 -6.38
N PRO A 138 17.11 3.69 -6.60
CA PRO A 138 17.18 2.47 -5.80
C PRO A 138 17.30 2.72 -4.29
N GLU A 139 18.13 3.70 -3.87
CA GLU A 139 18.31 4.07 -2.45
C GLU A 139 17.02 4.62 -1.83
N LEU A 140 16.32 5.50 -2.54
CA LEU A 140 15.06 6.07 -2.07
C LEU A 140 13.95 5.01 -1.98
N LEU A 141 13.84 4.12 -2.98
CA LEU A 141 12.89 3.01 -2.98
C LEU A 141 13.17 2.03 -1.84
N LYS A 142 14.44 1.68 -1.62
CA LYS A 142 14.86 0.86 -0.48
C LYS A 142 14.47 1.51 0.84
N THR A 143 14.72 2.81 0.99
CA THR A 143 14.38 3.57 2.20
C THR A 143 12.88 3.50 2.49
N ILE A 144 12.02 3.68 1.49
CA ILE A 144 10.57 3.55 1.64
C ILE A 144 10.19 2.13 2.08
N LYS A 145 10.71 1.11 1.38
CA LYS A 145 10.43 -0.31 1.66
C LYS A 145 10.83 -0.69 3.09
N GLU A 146 12.04 -0.35 3.52
CA GLU A 146 12.55 -0.65 4.87
C GLU A 146 11.73 0.03 5.95
N LYS A 147 11.37 1.29 5.76
CA LYS A 147 10.56 2.04 6.72
C LYS A 147 9.16 1.46 6.87
N ILE A 148 8.52 1.05 5.78
CA ILE A 148 7.22 0.37 5.83
C ILE A 148 7.36 -0.98 6.54
N ALA A 149 8.41 -1.75 6.24
CA ALA A 149 8.67 -3.06 6.85
C ALA A 149 9.02 -2.99 8.35
N GLN A 150 9.59 -1.89 8.83
CA GLN A 150 9.87 -1.66 10.26
C GLN A 150 8.61 -1.46 11.11
N ASN A 151 7.47 -1.28 10.47
CA ASN A 151 6.21 -1.06 11.16
C ASN A 151 5.57 -2.39 11.57
N GLU A 152 5.81 -2.84 12.80
CA GLU A 152 5.33 -4.12 13.34
C GLU A 152 3.79 -4.24 13.38
N GLU A 153 3.07 -3.12 13.37
CA GLU A 153 1.61 -3.11 13.37
C GLU A 153 1.00 -3.28 11.97
N LEU A 154 1.80 -3.07 10.92
CA LEU A 154 1.43 -3.28 9.52
C LEU A 154 2.20 -4.48 8.97
N VAL A 155 1.55 -5.61 8.88
CA VAL A 155 2.17 -6.77 8.22
C VAL A 155 1.99 -6.61 6.71
N LEU A 156 3.06 -6.16 6.06
CA LEU A 156 3.15 -6.07 4.62
C LEU A 156 4.17 -7.10 4.13
N ASN A 157 3.69 -8.18 3.53
CA ASN A 157 4.55 -9.19 2.94
C ASN A 157 4.67 -8.90 1.44
N ILE A 158 5.79 -8.34 1.05
CA ILE A 158 6.13 -8.02 -0.35
C ILE A 158 7.28 -8.92 -0.76
N GLY A 159 7.17 -9.53 -1.94
CA GLY A 159 8.26 -10.23 -2.57
C GLY A 159 8.25 -10.05 -4.07
N SER A 160 9.44 -9.95 -4.64
CA SER A 160 9.66 -9.92 -6.08
C SER A 160 10.63 -11.04 -6.45
N LEU A 161 10.23 -11.84 -7.43
CA LEU A 161 10.95 -13.02 -7.90
C LEU A 161 11.15 -12.91 -9.40
N SER A 162 12.32 -13.32 -9.86
CA SER A 162 12.58 -13.47 -11.28
C SER A 162 12.91 -14.93 -11.58
N PHE A 163 12.16 -15.50 -12.52
CA PHE A 163 12.44 -16.82 -13.07
C PHE A 163 13.07 -16.65 -14.45
N LEU A 164 14.29 -17.13 -14.61
CA LEU A 164 15.07 -17.02 -15.81
C LEU A 164 15.27 -18.42 -16.44
N HIS A 165 15.17 -18.49 -17.77
CA HIS A 165 15.45 -19.75 -18.46
C HIS A 165 16.93 -20.14 -18.22
N GLU A 166 17.17 -21.41 -17.87
CA GLU A 166 18.48 -21.93 -17.44
C GLU A 166 19.60 -21.77 -18.46
N THR A 167 19.27 -21.51 -19.76
CA THR A 167 20.27 -21.23 -20.80
C THR A 167 20.85 -19.82 -20.72
N PHE A 168 20.30 -18.94 -19.89
CA PHE A 168 20.83 -17.59 -19.70
C PHE A 168 21.61 -17.51 -18.39
N SER A 169 22.68 -16.73 -18.40
CA SER A 169 23.44 -16.37 -17.22
C SER A 169 23.24 -14.90 -16.88
N MET A 170 23.24 -14.61 -15.59
CA MET A 170 23.11 -13.23 -15.09
C MET A 170 24.47 -12.72 -14.62
N LYS A 171 24.70 -11.43 -14.83
CA LYS A 171 25.88 -10.75 -14.30
C LYS A 171 25.82 -10.71 -12.78
N GLU A 172 26.93 -11.07 -12.14
CA GLU A 172 27.03 -11.08 -10.68
C GLU A 172 26.78 -9.68 -10.09
N GLU A 173 27.27 -8.63 -10.77
CA GLU A 173 27.03 -7.25 -10.37
C GLU A 173 25.54 -6.90 -10.34
N PHE A 174 24.77 -7.29 -11.35
CA PHE A 174 23.32 -7.07 -11.39
C PHE A 174 22.61 -7.81 -10.26
N ILE A 175 22.94 -9.09 -10.03
CA ILE A 175 22.37 -9.88 -8.93
C ILE A 175 22.64 -9.19 -7.59
N ASN A 176 23.88 -8.74 -7.35
CA ASN A 176 24.28 -8.10 -6.10
C ASN A 176 23.56 -6.76 -5.89
N LEU A 177 23.42 -5.93 -6.94
CA LEU A 177 22.71 -4.66 -6.85
C LEU A 177 21.22 -4.85 -6.58
N THR A 178 20.56 -5.73 -7.32
CA THR A 178 19.12 -5.97 -7.15
C THR A 178 18.78 -6.66 -5.83
N LYS A 179 19.68 -7.52 -5.34
CA LYS A 179 19.55 -8.07 -3.99
C LYS A 179 19.75 -7.00 -2.92
N THR A 180 20.70 -6.07 -3.11
CA THR A 180 21.00 -5.02 -2.13
C THR A 180 19.87 -3.99 -1.99
N TYR A 181 19.25 -3.60 -3.11
CA TYR A 181 18.27 -2.52 -3.13
C TYR A 181 16.82 -3.01 -3.10
N PHE A 182 16.53 -4.20 -3.65
CA PHE A 182 15.16 -4.66 -3.88
C PHE A 182 14.84 -5.99 -3.20
N ASP A 183 15.82 -6.68 -2.59
CA ASP A 183 15.72 -8.05 -2.07
C ASP A 183 15.21 -9.04 -3.12
N MET A 184 15.65 -8.86 -4.38
CA MET A 184 15.24 -9.74 -5.47
C MET A 184 15.77 -11.16 -5.29
N GLU A 185 14.91 -12.13 -5.54
CA GLU A 185 15.26 -13.54 -5.64
C GLU A 185 15.22 -14.00 -7.09
N TYR A 186 16.15 -14.88 -7.45
CA TYR A 186 16.32 -15.40 -8.81
C TYR A 186 16.32 -16.92 -8.79
N GLU A 187 15.54 -17.51 -9.71
CA GLU A 187 15.52 -18.96 -9.93
C GLU A 187 15.71 -19.26 -11.41
N PHE A 188 16.51 -20.29 -11.71
CA PHE A 188 16.74 -20.76 -13.06
C PHE A 188 15.90 -21.98 -13.33
N ILE A 189 15.12 -21.92 -14.42
CA ILE A 189 14.08 -22.91 -14.74
C ILE A 189 14.22 -23.36 -16.19
N ASP A 190 14.12 -24.65 -16.45
CA ASP A 190 13.83 -25.17 -17.79
C ASP A 190 12.34 -25.03 -18.11
N PHE A 191 11.96 -23.95 -18.79
CA PHE A 191 10.56 -23.69 -19.14
C PHE A 191 9.98 -24.70 -20.15
N HIS A 192 10.82 -25.51 -20.84
CA HIS A 192 10.36 -26.61 -21.69
C HIS A 192 9.96 -27.84 -20.88
N SER A 193 10.39 -27.93 -19.62
CA SER A 193 10.05 -29.03 -18.74
C SER A 193 8.56 -29.01 -18.37
N SER A 194 7.91 -30.16 -18.45
CA SER A 194 6.53 -30.31 -17.94
C SER A 194 6.39 -30.05 -16.44
N LYS A 195 7.52 -30.01 -15.70
CA LYS A 195 7.56 -29.74 -14.25
C LYS A 195 7.70 -28.26 -13.92
N ALA A 196 8.15 -27.42 -14.86
CA ALA A 196 8.46 -26.00 -14.63
C ALA A 196 7.34 -25.25 -13.88
N LYS A 197 6.10 -25.44 -14.31
CA LYS A 197 4.93 -24.85 -13.65
C LYS A 197 4.84 -25.24 -12.16
N ASN A 198 5.02 -26.50 -11.85
CA ASN A 198 4.90 -27.02 -10.49
C ASN A 198 6.06 -26.52 -9.61
N GLU A 199 7.26 -26.42 -10.17
CA GLU A 199 8.45 -25.88 -9.49
C GLU A 199 8.25 -24.42 -9.13
N ILE A 200 7.77 -23.59 -10.06
CA ILE A 200 7.45 -22.19 -9.80
C ILE A 200 6.34 -22.07 -8.74
N ASN A 201 5.25 -22.82 -8.88
CA ASN A 201 4.15 -22.76 -7.93
C ASN A 201 4.58 -23.18 -6.52
N ALA A 202 5.37 -24.26 -6.39
CA ALA A 202 5.89 -24.72 -5.11
C ALA A 202 6.85 -23.70 -4.47
N HIS A 203 7.66 -23.00 -5.29
CA HIS A 203 8.55 -21.95 -4.81
C HIS A 203 7.74 -20.75 -4.27
N VAL A 204 6.74 -20.29 -5.03
CA VAL A 204 5.84 -19.19 -4.61
C VAL A 204 5.06 -19.58 -3.35
N GLU A 205 4.51 -20.79 -3.28
CA GLU A 205 3.78 -21.29 -2.11
C GLU A 205 4.66 -21.29 -0.85
N LYS A 206 5.90 -21.74 -0.97
CA LYS A 206 6.88 -21.73 0.12
C LYS A 206 7.16 -20.31 0.62
N LEU A 207 7.46 -19.37 -0.29
CA LEU A 207 7.78 -17.97 0.06
C LEU A 207 6.59 -17.22 0.65
N THR A 208 5.39 -17.50 0.14
CA THR A 208 4.15 -16.92 0.64
C THR A 208 3.57 -17.65 1.85
N LYS A 209 4.27 -18.67 2.37
CA LYS A 209 3.82 -19.50 3.52
C LYS A 209 2.42 -20.10 3.29
N GLY A 210 2.18 -20.56 2.06
CA GLY A 210 0.91 -21.19 1.67
C GLY A 210 -0.23 -20.21 1.33
N LEU A 211 0.01 -18.90 1.35
CA LEU A 211 -1.00 -17.91 0.97
C LEU A 211 -1.34 -17.96 -0.52
N ILE A 212 -0.36 -18.29 -1.36
CA ILE A 212 -0.52 -18.44 -2.81
C ILE A 212 -0.04 -19.83 -3.20
N SER A 213 -0.96 -20.74 -3.55
CA SER A 213 -0.64 -22.14 -3.86
C SER A 213 -0.56 -22.43 -5.37
N ASN A 214 -1.31 -21.72 -6.20
CA ASN A 214 -1.38 -21.93 -7.63
C ASN A 214 -1.18 -20.61 -8.38
N PHE A 215 0.08 -20.18 -8.48
CA PHE A 215 0.38 -18.91 -9.14
C PHE A 215 0.20 -18.98 -10.66
N TYR A 216 0.65 -20.07 -11.29
CA TYR A 216 0.46 -20.29 -12.73
C TYR A 216 -0.37 -21.56 -12.98
N ASP A 217 -1.42 -21.42 -13.80
CA ASP A 217 -2.18 -22.55 -14.34
C ASP A 217 -1.56 -23.09 -15.62
N PHE A 218 -1.01 -22.19 -16.42
CA PHE A 218 -0.31 -22.49 -17.67
C PHE A 218 0.96 -21.64 -17.77
N LEU A 219 2.04 -22.25 -18.28
CA LEU A 219 3.31 -21.62 -18.55
C LEU A 219 3.68 -21.85 -20.01
N ASP A 220 4.06 -20.77 -20.71
CA ASP A 220 4.50 -20.84 -22.09
C ASP A 220 5.94 -21.42 -22.13
N PRO A 221 6.19 -22.53 -22.86
CA PRO A 221 7.54 -23.09 -23.01
C PRO A 221 8.54 -22.11 -23.65
N GLN A 222 8.08 -21.10 -24.39
CA GLN A 222 8.95 -20.07 -24.97
C GLN A 222 9.32 -18.95 -24.01
N THR A 223 8.93 -19.09 -22.74
CA THR A 223 9.28 -18.13 -21.68
C THR A 223 10.79 -18.01 -21.52
N LYS A 224 11.29 -16.78 -21.37
CA LYS A 224 12.71 -16.49 -21.15
C LYS A 224 12.98 -15.88 -19.78
N LEU A 225 12.16 -14.89 -19.41
CA LEU A 225 12.24 -14.20 -18.13
C LEU A 225 10.82 -13.86 -17.67
N LEU A 226 10.49 -14.21 -16.45
CA LEU A 226 9.28 -13.80 -15.75
C LEU A 226 9.66 -12.90 -14.58
N LEU A 227 8.95 -11.81 -14.41
CA LEU A 227 8.94 -11.04 -13.19
C LEU A 227 7.61 -11.32 -12.47
N LEU A 228 7.72 -11.76 -11.24
CA LEU A 228 6.61 -12.11 -10.38
C LEU A 228 6.65 -11.27 -9.12
N ASP A 229 5.59 -10.50 -8.89
CA ASP A 229 5.40 -9.75 -7.67
C ASP A 229 4.22 -10.32 -6.89
N TYR A 230 4.43 -10.58 -5.62
CA TYR A 230 3.33 -10.89 -4.72
C TYR A 230 3.30 -9.90 -3.57
N ILE A 231 2.09 -9.60 -3.13
CA ILE A 231 1.89 -8.72 -1.99
C ILE A 231 0.67 -9.15 -1.20
N PHE A 232 0.86 -9.24 0.10
CA PHE A 232 -0.20 -9.50 1.04
C PHE A 232 -0.22 -8.40 2.10
N PHE A 233 -1.40 -7.81 2.32
CA PHE A 233 -1.59 -6.77 3.31
C PHE A 233 -2.41 -7.28 4.49
N LYS A 234 -1.91 -7.02 5.69
CA LYS A 234 -2.55 -7.37 6.94
C LYS A 234 -2.40 -6.21 7.93
N GLY A 235 -3.40 -5.34 7.98
CA GLY A 235 -3.45 -4.20 8.89
C GLY A 235 -4.55 -4.37 9.94
N LYS A 236 -4.29 -4.03 11.20
CA LYS A 236 -5.30 -3.99 12.24
C LYS A 236 -5.94 -2.60 12.28
N TRP A 237 -7.27 -2.52 12.34
CA TRP A 237 -7.91 -1.22 12.54
C TRP A 237 -7.43 -0.57 13.83
N GLN A 238 -7.18 0.71 13.80
CA GLN A 238 -6.91 1.47 15.02
C GLN A 238 -8.11 1.42 15.96
N TYR A 239 -9.31 1.47 15.39
CA TYR A 239 -10.59 1.34 16.09
C TYR A 239 -11.40 0.23 15.40
N PRO A 240 -11.34 -1.02 15.89
CA PRO A 240 -11.98 -2.17 15.25
C PRO A 240 -13.52 -2.07 15.30
N PHE A 241 -14.18 -2.80 14.40
CA PHE A 241 -15.62 -3.02 14.46
C PHE A 241 -15.93 -4.09 15.52
N ASN A 242 -17.14 -4.01 16.11
CA ASN A 242 -17.60 -5.05 17.03
C ASN A 242 -18.24 -6.20 16.24
N PRO A 243 -17.71 -7.44 16.31
CA PRO A 243 -18.29 -8.58 15.59
C PRO A 243 -19.74 -8.88 15.95
N ALA A 244 -20.18 -8.55 17.18
CA ALA A 244 -21.56 -8.73 17.62
C ALA A 244 -22.56 -7.77 16.95
N LEU A 245 -22.06 -6.73 16.27
CA LEU A 245 -22.88 -5.74 15.54
C LEU A 245 -22.76 -5.91 14.02
N THR A 246 -22.11 -7.00 13.55
CA THR A 246 -22.08 -7.37 12.13
C THR A 246 -23.36 -8.14 11.83
N GLU A 247 -24.15 -7.63 10.89
CA GLU A 247 -25.40 -8.24 10.47
C GLU A 247 -25.43 -8.43 8.96
N GLU A 248 -26.22 -9.39 8.48
CA GLU A 248 -26.46 -9.57 7.06
C GLU A 248 -27.24 -8.37 6.49
N ASP A 249 -26.74 -7.78 5.41
CA ASP A 249 -27.36 -6.63 4.74
C ASP A 249 -27.22 -6.75 3.21
N THR A 250 -28.02 -5.97 2.51
CA THR A 250 -28.04 -5.97 1.05
C THR A 250 -26.96 -5.06 0.48
N PHE A 251 -26.13 -5.60 -0.40
CA PHE A 251 -25.20 -4.86 -1.24
C PHE A 251 -25.71 -4.85 -2.69
N PHE A 252 -25.94 -3.68 -3.24
CA PHE A 252 -26.43 -3.47 -4.60
C PHE A 252 -25.26 -3.42 -5.57
N ILE A 253 -25.06 -4.47 -6.36
CA ILE A 253 -24.02 -4.54 -7.40
C ILE A 253 -24.34 -3.55 -8.51
N ASP A 254 -25.59 -3.54 -8.94
CA ASP A 254 -26.17 -2.62 -9.90
C ASP A 254 -27.67 -2.47 -9.66
N LYS A 255 -28.38 -1.79 -10.56
CA LYS A 255 -29.82 -1.55 -10.47
C LYS A 255 -30.67 -2.83 -10.39
N TYR A 256 -30.18 -3.93 -10.93
CA TYR A 256 -30.94 -5.18 -11.07
C TYR A 256 -30.43 -6.29 -10.17
N ASN A 257 -29.18 -6.20 -9.74
CA ASN A 257 -28.47 -7.27 -9.03
C ASN A 257 -28.04 -6.81 -7.64
N SER A 258 -28.32 -7.64 -6.66
CA SER A 258 -27.85 -7.44 -5.28
C SER A 258 -27.40 -8.77 -4.68
N VAL A 259 -26.56 -8.68 -3.65
CA VAL A 259 -26.08 -9.82 -2.86
C VAL A 259 -26.22 -9.51 -1.38
N THR A 260 -26.37 -10.55 -0.58
CA THR A 260 -26.34 -10.44 0.89
C THR A 260 -24.90 -10.54 1.36
N VAL A 261 -24.47 -9.63 2.22
CA VAL A 261 -23.10 -9.55 2.74
C VAL A 261 -23.11 -9.29 4.25
N PRO A 262 -22.14 -9.82 4.99
CA PRO A 262 -21.90 -9.40 6.37
C PRO A 262 -21.50 -7.92 6.39
N MET A 263 -22.36 -7.07 6.94
CA MET A 263 -22.16 -5.63 7.05
C MET A 263 -21.73 -5.27 8.46
N MET A 264 -20.49 -4.85 8.60
CA MET A 264 -19.90 -4.40 9.86
C MET A 264 -20.44 -3.02 10.24
N TYR A 265 -20.73 -2.80 11.52
CA TYR A 265 -21.19 -1.52 12.03
C TYR A 265 -20.28 -0.96 13.13
N LYS A 266 -20.07 0.34 13.10
CA LYS A 266 -19.53 1.12 14.22
C LYS A 266 -20.00 2.57 14.21
N SER A 267 -20.12 3.17 15.41
CA SER A 267 -20.31 4.60 15.60
C SER A 267 -19.05 5.21 16.19
N ASP A 268 -18.37 6.07 15.43
CA ASP A 268 -17.06 6.62 15.81
C ASP A 268 -16.84 8.01 15.23
N LYS A 269 -15.75 8.69 15.67
CA LYS A 269 -15.28 9.92 15.02
C LYS A 269 -14.51 9.55 13.76
N VAL A 270 -15.09 9.87 12.61
CA VAL A 270 -14.51 9.54 11.30
C VAL A 270 -14.26 10.80 10.50
N ALA A 271 -13.04 10.91 9.96
CA ALA A 271 -12.70 11.94 9.01
C ALA A 271 -13.35 11.64 7.66
N SER A 272 -14.20 12.53 7.19
CA SER A 272 -14.97 12.37 5.96
C SER A 272 -15.19 13.70 5.24
N LEU A 273 -15.48 13.59 3.94
CA LEU A 273 -15.78 14.69 3.02
C LEU A 273 -16.87 14.24 2.04
N LEU A 274 -17.82 15.10 1.77
CA LEU A 274 -18.72 14.99 0.60
C LEU A 274 -18.16 15.86 -0.51
N ASP A 275 -17.65 15.25 -1.57
CA ASP A 275 -17.27 15.93 -2.80
C ASP A 275 -18.52 16.06 -3.68
N LYS A 276 -19.00 17.29 -3.84
CA LYS A 276 -20.21 17.58 -4.62
C LYS A 276 -19.94 17.58 -6.12
N ASP A 277 -18.72 17.91 -6.53
CA ASP A 277 -18.35 18.02 -7.94
C ASP A 277 -18.23 16.61 -8.56
N LEU A 278 -17.62 15.69 -7.83
CA LEU A 278 -17.50 14.28 -8.22
C LEU A 278 -18.62 13.39 -7.66
N SER A 279 -19.60 13.97 -6.94
CA SER A 279 -20.74 13.26 -6.37
C SER A 279 -20.33 12.00 -5.58
N CYS A 280 -19.35 12.11 -4.68
CA CYS A 280 -18.87 11.00 -3.88
C CYS A 280 -18.66 11.37 -2.41
N THR A 281 -18.86 10.41 -1.52
CA THR A 281 -18.43 10.52 -0.12
C THR A 281 -17.09 9.83 0.03
N VAL A 282 -16.11 10.56 0.57
CA VAL A 282 -14.77 10.05 0.88
C VAL A 282 -14.58 10.03 2.39
N PHE A 283 -14.12 8.91 2.94
CA PHE A 283 -13.85 8.80 4.36
C PHE A 283 -12.65 7.91 4.65
N LYS A 284 -12.03 8.13 5.82
CA LYS A 284 -10.78 7.50 6.23
C LYS A 284 -11.00 6.54 7.39
N LEU A 285 -10.56 5.28 7.23
CA LEU A 285 -10.47 4.28 8.29
C LEU A 285 -9.00 4.03 8.63
N PRO A 286 -8.52 4.45 9.82
CA PRO A 286 -7.13 4.28 10.19
C PRO A 286 -6.82 2.84 10.59
N TYR A 287 -5.69 2.33 10.13
CA TYR A 287 -5.03 1.16 10.67
C TYR A 287 -4.09 1.56 11.82
N ARG A 288 -3.69 0.62 12.65
CA ARG A 288 -2.55 0.80 13.53
C ARG A 288 -1.29 0.93 12.68
N GLY A 289 -0.33 1.73 13.11
CA GLY A 289 0.96 1.85 12.42
C GLY A 289 0.95 2.76 11.20
N ASN A 290 0.35 3.96 11.30
CA ASN A 290 0.47 5.05 10.32
C ASN A 290 0.00 4.72 8.89
N ALA A 291 -0.92 3.77 8.72
CA ALA A 291 -1.59 3.57 7.45
C ALA A 291 -3.09 3.77 7.60
N HIS A 292 -3.75 4.04 6.50
CA HIS A 292 -5.20 4.16 6.47
C HIS A 292 -5.79 3.64 5.17
N MET A 293 -7.02 3.17 5.26
CA MET A 293 -7.86 2.92 4.09
C MET A 293 -8.70 4.17 3.84
N LEU A 294 -8.56 4.74 2.66
CA LEU A 294 -9.40 5.80 2.14
C LEU A 294 -10.49 5.17 1.27
N ILE A 295 -11.74 5.30 1.66
CA ILE A 295 -12.88 4.74 0.93
C ILE A 295 -13.55 5.87 0.15
N ILE A 296 -13.82 5.64 -1.13
CA ILE A 296 -14.45 6.57 -2.06
C ILE A 296 -15.75 5.92 -2.53
N LYS A 297 -16.87 6.38 -1.99
CA LYS A 297 -18.20 5.85 -2.28
C LYS A 297 -18.96 6.82 -3.21
N PRO A 298 -19.29 6.43 -4.44
CA PRO A 298 -20.18 7.21 -5.30
C PRO A 298 -21.55 7.40 -4.63
N GLU A 299 -22.14 8.60 -4.75
CA GLU A 299 -23.48 8.86 -4.24
C GLU A 299 -24.56 8.35 -5.19
N LYS A 300 -24.28 8.31 -6.48
CA LYS A 300 -25.19 7.84 -7.52
C LYS A 300 -24.63 6.59 -8.19
N GLU A 301 -25.53 5.78 -8.69
CA GLU A 301 -25.20 4.67 -9.56
C GLU A 301 -24.74 5.22 -10.93
N GLY A 302 -23.68 4.64 -11.49
CA GLY A 302 -23.14 5.03 -12.78
C GLY A 302 -22.02 6.08 -12.77
N ASP A 303 -21.78 6.78 -11.65
CA ASP A 303 -20.73 7.80 -11.55
C ASP A 303 -19.32 7.19 -11.38
N PHE A 304 -19.20 5.87 -11.41
CA PHE A 304 -17.98 5.14 -11.08
C PHE A 304 -16.85 5.43 -12.07
N GLY A 305 -17.11 5.36 -13.38
CA GLY A 305 -16.11 5.61 -14.41
C GLY A 305 -15.57 7.05 -14.38
N ILE A 306 -16.42 8.02 -14.08
CA ILE A 306 -16.01 9.43 -13.93
C ILE A 306 -15.03 9.57 -12.75
N LEU A 307 -15.29 8.89 -11.62
CA LEU A 307 -14.39 8.90 -10.47
C LEU A 307 -13.04 8.27 -10.81
N GLU A 308 -13.03 7.13 -11.50
CA GLU A 308 -11.80 6.42 -11.89
C GLU A 308 -10.90 7.30 -12.78
N ASP A 309 -11.49 8.05 -13.71
CA ASP A 309 -10.76 8.95 -14.61
C ASP A 309 -10.14 10.16 -13.88
N HIS A 310 -10.80 10.64 -12.82
CA HIS A 310 -10.35 11.83 -12.07
C HIS A 310 -9.37 11.50 -10.93
N LEU A 311 -9.11 10.22 -10.62
CA LEU A 311 -8.18 9.86 -9.54
C LEU A 311 -6.77 10.34 -9.85
N THR A 312 -6.26 11.27 -9.04
CA THR A 312 -4.87 11.76 -9.06
C THR A 312 -4.37 11.94 -7.63
N LYS A 313 -3.05 12.04 -7.46
CA LYS A 313 -2.45 12.28 -6.15
C LYS A 313 -2.93 13.62 -5.58
N GLU A 314 -2.99 14.67 -6.41
CA GLU A 314 -3.44 16.01 -6.01
C GLU A 314 -4.90 16.00 -5.53
N LEU A 315 -5.78 15.24 -6.20
CA LEU A 315 -7.17 15.09 -5.77
C LEU A 315 -7.24 14.43 -4.39
N ILE A 316 -6.49 13.35 -4.18
CA ILE A 316 -6.43 12.65 -2.88
C ILE A 316 -5.93 13.59 -1.79
N ASP A 317 -4.85 14.35 -2.03
CA ASP A 317 -4.30 15.31 -1.07
C ASP A 317 -5.31 16.42 -0.75
N SER A 318 -6.02 16.91 -1.76
CA SER A 318 -7.11 17.89 -1.58
C SER A 318 -8.23 17.33 -0.70
N TRP A 319 -8.62 16.06 -0.88
CA TRP A 319 -9.63 15.42 -0.05
C TRP A 319 -9.14 15.27 1.39
N LEU A 320 -7.94 14.75 1.59
CA LEU A 320 -7.34 14.56 2.91
C LEU A 320 -7.24 15.89 3.68
N ALA A 321 -6.85 16.98 3.01
CA ALA A 321 -6.74 18.31 3.60
C ALA A 321 -8.11 18.93 4.00
N LYS A 322 -9.19 18.58 3.27
CA LYS A 322 -10.54 19.13 3.49
C LYS A 322 -11.42 18.27 4.41
N MET A 323 -11.00 17.04 4.73
CA MET A 323 -11.77 16.14 5.59
C MET A 323 -12.00 16.74 6.97
N GLN A 324 -13.20 16.50 7.50
CA GLN A 324 -13.59 16.89 8.85
C GLN A 324 -13.97 15.65 9.66
N SER A 325 -13.45 15.59 10.88
CA SER A 325 -13.76 14.49 11.81
C SER A 325 -15.09 14.76 12.51
N ARG A 326 -16.05 13.85 12.31
CA ARG A 326 -17.41 13.96 12.90
C ARG A 326 -17.85 12.61 13.42
N LYS A 327 -18.74 12.60 14.42
CA LYS A 327 -19.41 11.36 14.86
C LYS A 327 -20.23 10.82 13.71
N THR A 328 -19.92 9.59 13.30
CA THR A 328 -20.48 8.97 12.09
C THR A 328 -20.78 7.51 12.36
N ASP A 329 -21.97 7.08 11.97
CA ASP A 329 -22.38 5.68 11.93
C ASP A 329 -21.92 5.09 10.59
N ILE A 330 -21.01 4.11 10.64
CA ILE A 330 -20.46 3.47 9.45
C ILE A 330 -21.00 2.05 9.34
N PHE A 331 -21.51 1.74 8.14
CA PHE A 331 -21.83 0.40 7.69
C PHE A 331 -20.90 0.04 6.55
N PHE A 332 -20.02 -0.94 6.76
CA PHE A 332 -18.97 -1.32 5.82
C PHE A 332 -18.95 -2.83 5.61
N PRO A 333 -18.98 -3.33 4.36
CA PRO A 333 -19.05 -4.76 4.10
C PRO A 333 -17.74 -5.46 4.46
N LYS A 334 -17.82 -6.72 4.91
CA LYS A 334 -16.68 -7.64 4.90
C LYS A 334 -16.44 -8.09 3.48
N PHE A 335 -15.17 -8.18 3.09
CA PHE A 335 -14.79 -8.74 1.79
C PHE A 335 -13.37 -9.28 1.82
N LYS A 336 -13.10 -10.20 0.91
CA LYS A 336 -11.77 -10.68 0.60
C LYS A 336 -11.53 -10.53 -0.89
N LEU A 337 -10.35 -10.05 -1.28
CA LEU A 337 -9.93 -10.00 -2.67
C LEU A 337 -8.63 -10.80 -2.81
N ASP A 338 -8.58 -11.60 -3.86
CA ASP A 338 -7.38 -12.32 -4.32
C ASP A 338 -7.30 -12.13 -5.83
N GLN A 339 -6.53 -11.14 -6.25
CA GLN A 339 -6.50 -10.68 -7.63
C GLN A 339 -5.11 -10.88 -8.24
N LYS A 340 -5.10 -11.48 -9.44
CA LYS A 340 -3.89 -11.75 -10.20
C LYS A 340 -3.95 -11.12 -11.59
N TYR A 341 -2.93 -10.35 -11.95
CA TYR A 341 -2.85 -9.65 -13.22
C TYR A 341 -1.58 -10.01 -13.99
N LYS A 342 -1.74 -10.27 -15.28
CA LYS A 342 -0.67 -10.25 -16.27
C LYS A 342 -0.56 -8.84 -16.81
N LEU A 343 0.51 -8.14 -16.48
CA LEU A 343 0.62 -6.69 -16.64
C LEU A 343 1.22 -6.25 -17.98
N LYS A 344 1.84 -7.17 -18.75
CA LYS A 344 2.51 -6.86 -20.04
C LYS A 344 1.66 -5.96 -20.93
N SER A 345 0.39 -6.30 -21.15
CA SER A 345 -0.48 -5.52 -22.02
C SER A 345 -0.71 -4.11 -21.49
N SER A 346 -0.95 -3.94 -20.19
CA SER A 346 -1.17 -2.63 -19.55
C SER A 346 0.11 -1.79 -19.51
N LEU A 347 1.27 -2.43 -19.26
CA LEU A 347 2.58 -1.77 -19.29
C LEU A 347 2.96 -1.31 -20.71
N ASN A 348 2.63 -2.08 -21.75
CA ASN A 348 2.78 -1.67 -23.15
C ASN A 348 2.00 -0.39 -23.47
N GLU A 349 0.78 -0.27 -22.93
CA GLU A 349 -0.06 0.93 -23.09
C GLU A 349 0.50 2.14 -22.32
N LEU A 350 1.28 1.91 -21.27
CA LEU A 350 2.02 2.94 -20.53
C LEU A 350 3.38 3.30 -21.17
N GLY A 351 3.71 2.71 -22.34
CA GLY A 351 4.91 3.03 -23.09
C GLY A 351 6.08 2.06 -22.85
N ILE A 352 6.00 1.12 -21.92
CA ILE A 352 7.02 0.11 -21.66
C ILE A 352 6.82 -1.03 -22.66
N LYS A 353 7.44 -0.95 -23.83
CA LYS A 353 7.21 -1.88 -24.95
C LYS A 353 8.44 -2.71 -25.29
N GLU A 354 9.60 -2.07 -25.39
CA GLU A 354 10.80 -2.69 -25.92
C GLU A 354 11.30 -3.84 -25.02
N LEU A 355 11.12 -3.71 -23.72
CA LEU A 355 11.45 -4.71 -22.70
C LEU A 355 10.84 -6.09 -22.99
N PHE A 356 9.66 -6.11 -23.62
CA PHE A 356 8.93 -7.33 -23.97
C PHE A 356 9.20 -7.86 -25.38
N THR A 357 10.23 -7.34 -26.04
CA THR A 357 10.59 -7.71 -27.42
C THR A 357 12.04 -8.17 -27.51
N GLY A 358 12.40 -8.83 -28.61
CA GLY A 358 13.80 -9.22 -28.89
C GLY A 358 14.77 -8.03 -29.09
N ARG A 359 14.28 -6.78 -29.01
CA ARG A 359 15.09 -5.56 -29.05
C ARG A 359 15.47 -5.03 -27.67
N ALA A 360 14.98 -5.68 -26.61
CA ALA A 360 15.27 -5.29 -25.24
C ALA A 360 16.79 -5.20 -25.02
N ASN A 361 17.25 -4.06 -24.54
CA ASN A 361 18.65 -3.86 -24.18
C ASN A 361 18.83 -4.17 -22.70
N LEU A 362 19.21 -5.42 -22.41
CA LEU A 362 19.43 -5.99 -21.08
C LEU A 362 20.93 -6.26 -20.82
N THR A 363 21.82 -5.46 -21.43
CA THR A 363 23.26 -5.69 -21.41
C THR A 363 23.91 -5.58 -20.03
N ASP A 364 23.28 -4.90 -19.06
CA ASP A 364 23.76 -4.87 -17.68
C ASP A 364 23.22 -6.04 -16.85
N LEU A 365 22.19 -6.74 -17.34
CA LEU A 365 21.66 -7.94 -16.72
C LEU A 365 22.40 -9.21 -17.18
N THR A 366 22.68 -9.34 -18.50
CA THR A 366 23.30 -10.54 -19.11
C THR A 366 24.19 -10.17 -20.26
N GLU A 367 25.21 -11.04 -20.59
CA GLU A 367 26.01 -10.94 -21.82
C GLU A 367 25.29 -11.55 -23.04
N GLU A 368 24.25 -12.35 -22.77
CA GLU A 368 23.57 -13.08 -23.83
C GLU A 368 22.56 -12.19 -24.55
N ARG A 369 22.46 -12.44 -25.86
CA ARG A 369 21.53 -11.71 -26.71
C ARG A 369 20.13 -12.36 -26.70
N ASN A 370 19.11 -11.58 -27.07
CA ASN A 370 17.75 -12.03 -27.25
C ASN A 370 17.01 -12.43 -25.94
N LEU A 371 17.55 -12.05 -24.78
CA LEU A 371 16.74 -12.08 -23.56
C LEU A 371 15.66 -11.00 -23.66
N LEU A 372 14.47 -11.32 -23.22
CA LEU A 372 13.34 -10.40 -23.11
C LEU A 372 12.49 -10.77 -21.90
N LEU A 373 11.83 -9.81 -21.32
CA LEU A 373 10.83 -10.05 -20.30
C LEU A 373 9.56 -10.62 -20.97
N THR A 374 9.20 -11.85 -20.64
CA THR A 374 8.04 -12.51 -21.26
C THR A 374 6.75 -11.98 -20.66
N GLU A 375 6.69 -11.87 -19.33
CA GLU A 375 5.53 -11.38 -18.60
C GLU A 375 5.92 -10.76 -17.25
N VAL A 376 5.10 -9.83 -16.78
CA VAL A 376 5.08 -9.34 -15.41
C VAL A 376 3.75 -9.76 -14.80
N THR A 377 3.80 -10.54 -13.74
CA THR A 377 2.58 -10.99 -13.05
C THR A 377 2.60 -10.49 -11.62
N GLN A 378 1.51 -9.85 -11.19
CA GLN A 378 1.30 -9.52 -9.78
C GLN A 378 0.09 -10.27 -9.24
N GLN A 379 0.22 -10.78 -8.01
CA GLN A 379 -0.92 -11.24 -7.22
C GLN A 379 -0.97 -10.47 -5.90
N ALA A 380 -2.14 -9.91 -5.60
CA ALA A 380 -2.40 -9.13 -4.40
C ALA A 380 -3.60 -9.70 -3.63
N ILE A 381 -3.44 -9.86 -2.31
CA ILE A 381 -4.46 -10.42 -1.44
C ILE A 381 -4.75 -9.44 -0.29
N ILE A 382 -6.04 -9.23 -0.01
CA ILE A 382 -6.53 -8.50 1.15
C ILE A 382 -7.75 -9.21 1.75
N ASP A 383 -7.84 -9.21 3.08
CA ASP A 383 -9.00 -9.69 3.83
C ASP A 383 -9.46 -8.57 4.78
N VAL A 384 -10.63 -8.01 4.53
CA VAL A 384 -11.21 -6.91 5.30
C VAL A 384 -12.33 -7.44 6.18
N ASN A 385 -12.10 -7.39 7.48
CA ASN A 385 -13.03 -7.88 8.50
C ASN A 385 -13.08 -6.92 9.71
N GLU A 386 -13.81 -7.27 10.77
CA GLU A 386 -14.05 -6.41 11.94
C GLU A 386 -12.77 -5.99 12.67
N ARG A 387 -11.77 -6.81 12.62
CA ARG A 387 -10.50 -6.62 13.33
C ARG A 387 -9.49 -5.79 12.53
N GLY A 388 -9.76 -5.55 11.27
CA GLY A 388 -8.83 -5.15 10.22
C GLY A 388 -8.44 -6.42 9.48
N THR A 389 -7.24 -6.91 9.71
CA THR A 389 -6.76 -8.19 9.20
C THR A 389 -6.23 -9.12 10.31
N GLU A 390 -6.38 -8.79 11.61
CA GLU A 390 -6.24 -9.72 12.76
C GLU A 390 -6.60 -9.10 14.12
N ALA A 391 -6.84 -9.97 15.11
CA ALA A 391 -7.63 -9.77 16.29
C ALA A 391 -7.03 -9.01 17.48
N ALA A 392 -7.82 -8.16 18.15
CA ALA A 392 -8.03 -8.11 19.60
C ALA A 392 -9.18 -7.13 19.92
N ALA A 393 -10.07 -7.54 20.81
CA ALA A 393 -11.24 -6.75 21.23
C ALA A 393 -10.90 -5.78 22.35
N ALA A 394 -11.41 -4.53 22.25
CA ALA A 394 -11.65 -3.68 23.41
C ALA A 394 -12.93 -2.87 23.13
N ALA A 395 -13.94 -3.06 23.97
CA ALA A 395 -15.18 -2.31 23.93
C ALA A 395 -15.15 -1.18 24.97
N GLY A 396 -15.44 0.04 24.53
CA GLY A 396 -15.75 1.18 25.39
C GLY A 396 -16.94 1.93 24.80
N ALA A 397 -18.04 1.98 25.53
CA ALA A 397 -19.21 2.74 25.16
C ALA A 397 -19.21 4.09 25.88
N GLU A 398 -19.27 5.19 25.15
CA GLU A 398 -19.55 6.51 25.70
C GLU A 398 -20.77 7.10 25.00
N ILE A 399 -21.82 7.35 25.78
CA ILE A 399 -23.10 7.89 25.30
C ILE A 399 -23.12 9.37 25.62
N ILE A 400 -23.05 10.23 24.60
CA ILE A 400 -23.65 11.57 24.63
C ILE A 400 -23.93 12.01 23.19
N ALA A 401 -25.17 12.07 22.75
CA ALA A 401 -25.54 12.63 21.46
C ALA A 401 -26.64 13.66 21.58
N TYR A 402 -26.38 14.89 21.15
CA TYR A 402 -27.38 15.94 20.97
C TYR A 402 -27.77 16.18 19.49
N SER A 403 -27.18 15.44 18.57
CA SER A 403 -27.59 15.41 17.16
C SER A 403 -27.46 13.99 16.60
N LEU A 404 -28.34 13.64 15.67
CA LEU A 404 -28.21 12.37 14.95
C LEU A 404 -26.85 12.30 14.24
N PRO A 405 -26.08 11.23 14.42
CA PRO A 405 -24.82 11.07 13.74
C PRO A 405 -25.02 10.99 12.22
N LEU A 406 -24.02 11.45 11.46
CA LEU A 406 -23.99 11.23 10.03
C LEU A 406 -23.93 9.72 9.77
N THR A 407 -24.73 9.22 8.84
CA THR A 407 -24.69 7.80 8.46
C THR A 407 -24.01 7.63 7.10
N ILE A 408 -22.96 6.81 7.05
CA ILE A 408 -22.31 6.38 5.84
C ILE A 408 -22.52 4.88 5.68
N ARG A 409 -23.30 4.48 4.67
CA ARG A 409 -23.55 3.08 4.35
C ARG A 409 -22.90 2.74 3.02
N VAL A 410 -21.93 1.82 3.04
CA VAL A 410 -21.21 1.35 1.86
C VAL A 410 -21.87 0.05 1.37
N ASN A 411 -22.99 0.21 0.67
CA ASN A 411 -23.80 -0.89 0.17
C ASN A 411 -23.94 -0.90 -1.37
N ARG A 412 -22.95 -0.35 -2.04
CA ARG A 412 -22.82 -0.30 -3.52
C ARG A 412 -21.36 -0.27 -3.91
N PRO A 413 -21.00 -0.47 -5.19
CA PRO A 413 -19.61 -0.41 -5.65
C PRO A 413 -18.87 0.82 -5.15
N PHE A 414 -17.62 0.60 -4.72
CA PHE A 414 -16.76 1.65 -4.16
C PHE A 414 -15.30 1.42 -4.52
N LEU A 415 -14.53 2.51 -4.49
CA LEU A 415 -13.08 2.48 -4.58
C LEU A 415 -12.46 2.55 -3.18
N PHE A 416 -11.28 1.99 -3.04
CA PHE A 416 -10.48 2.20 -1.85
C PHE A 416 -8.99 2.28 -2.17
N LEU A 417 -8.28 3.04 -1.37
CA LEU A 417 -6.84 3.22 -1.45
C LEU A 417 -6.25 2.90 -0.09
N ILE A 418 -5.10 2.26 -0.05
CA ILE A 418 -4.33 2.09 1.20
C ILE A 418 -3.08 2.92 1.10
N TYR A 419 -2.97 3.89 2.00
CA TYR A 419 -1.86 4.83 2.11
C TYR A 419 -1.08 4.62 3.40
N GLU A 420 0.24 4.77 3.30
CA GLU A 420 1.13 4.99 4.43
C GLU A 420 1.32 6.50 4.62
N GLU A 421 1.11 7.01 5.86
CA GLU A 421 1.02 8.45 6.12
C GLU A 421 2.39 9.17 6.15
N ALA A 422 3.46 8.52 6.62
CA ALA A 422 4.75 9.18 6.84
C ALA A 422 5.41 9.62 5.51
N PHE A 423 5.24 8.82 4.46
CA PHE A 423 5.78 9.11 3.12
C PHE A 423 4.69 9.42 2.11
N GLN A 424 3.43 9.40 2.53
CA GLN A 424 2.27 9.52 1.65
C GLN A 424 2.31 8.54 0.48
N SER A 425 2.82 7.31 0.76
CA SER A 425 2.99 6.28 -0.25
C SER A 425 1.70 5.53 -0.49
N LEU A 426 1.30 5.45 -1.76
CA LEU A 426 0.17 4.64 -2.21
C LEU A 426 0.59 3.17 -2.27
N LEU A 427 0.11 2.38 -1.31
CA LEU A 427 0.44 0.97 -1.22
C LEU A 427 -0.46 0.10 -2.08
N PHE A 428 -1.77 0.39 -2.09
CA PHE A 428 -2.77 -0.37 -2.84
C PHE A 428 -3.86 0.51 -3.41
N ILE A 429 -4.40 0.05 -4.53
CA ILE A 429 -5.63 0.54 -5.15
C ILE A 429 -6.59 -0.62 -5.29
N GLY A 430 -7.86 -0.42 -4.91
CA GLY A 430 -8.91 -1.41 -5.06
C GLY A 430 -10.24 -0.82 -5.51
N ARG A 431 -11.00 -1.68 -6.19
CA ARG A 431 -12.40 -1.49 -6.55
C ARG A 431 -13.18 -2.71 -6.10
N VAL A 432 -14.25 -2.51 -5.37
CA VAL A 432 -15.18 -3.56 -4.97
C VAL A 432 -16.50 -3.33 -5.70
N THR A 433 -16.79 -4.16 -6.68
CA THR A 433 -18.08 -4.20 -7.37
C THR A 433 -19.00 -5.25 -6.76
N ASN A 434 -18.41 -6.35 -6.26
CA ASN A 434 -19.14 -7.44 -5.60
C ASN A 434 -18.30 -8.00 -4.43
N PRO A 435 -18.67 -7.72 -3.17
CA PRO A 435 -17.92 -8.18 -1.99
C PRO A 435 -17.88 -9.70 -1.79
N THR A 436 -18.76 -10.48 -2.47
CA THR A 436 -18.83 -11.93 -2.35
C THR A 436 -17.91 -12.66 -3.32
N LYS A 437 -17.27 -11.94 -4.27
CA LYS A 437 -16.30 -12.49 -5.22
C LYS A 437 -14.88 -12.23 -4.73
N LEU A 438 -14.01 -13.24 -4.87
CA LEU A 438 -12.57 -13.14 -4.60
C LEU A 438 -11.85 -12.30 -5.64
#